data_86c342a0003bda626079747af6e44f4f
#
_entry.id   86c342a0003bda626079747af6e44f4f
#
_cell.length_a   1.000
_cell.length_b   1.000
_cell.length_c   1.000
_cell.angle_alpha   90.00
_cell.angle_beta   90.00
_cell.angle_gamma   90.00
#
_symmetry.space_group_name_H-M   'P 1'
#
loop_
_entity.id
_entity.type
_entity.pdbx_description
1 polymer ?
#
loop_
_entity_poly.entity_id
_entity_poly.type
_entity_poly.pdbx_seq_one_letter_code
_entity_poly.pdbx_strand_id
1 'polypeptide(L)'
;QCLIFGEDIRTMRPETRARIALLIEGHVQYAFMTIEQIERFYARFYPRWNRDAYYGLMEMLKVAPRQRISRMSCGQRSQVALGLILAQNADLLVLDDFSMGLDPGYRRLFVEYLRDYAQSEEKTVFLTSHIIQDMEKLVDDCIIMDYGSILVQMPVGELLGTFRRYTFTPGADVTIPAGDGLYHPSVVNGRAELYSFDSPATIQGVLERAGIVCSDLRGETLNLEDAFIGLTGKY
;
A
#
# COMPACT_ATOMS: atom_id res chain seq x y z
N GLN A 1 14.22 6.06 -17.62
CA GLN A 1 15.35 5.84 -16.72
C GLN A 1 14.82 5.61 -15.31
N CYS A 2 15.34 4.61 -14.60
CA CYS A 2 15.04 4.37 -13.19
C CYS A 2 16.34 4.42 -12.40
N LEU A 3 16.39 5.33 -11.42
CA LEU A 3 17.55 5.53 -10.55
C LEU A 3 17.20 5.14 -9.11
N ILE A 4 18.05 4.36 -8.46
CA ILE A 4 17.98 4.08 -7.03
C ILE A 4 19.34 4.44 -6.41
N PHE A 5 19.33 5.24 -5.36
CA PHE A 5 20.53 5.81 -4.75
C PHE A 5 21.46 6.53 -5.74
N GLY A 6 20.87 7.15 -6.79
CA GLY A 6 21.59 7.86 -7.84
C GLY A 6 22.19 6.98 -8.95
N GLU A 7 22.02 5.65 -8.90
CA GLU A 7 22.52 4.71 -9.91
C GLU A 7 21.39 4.13 -10.76
N ASP A 8 21.64 3.98 -12.08
CA ASP A 8 20.68 3.31 -12.98
C ASP A 8 20.59 1.81 -12.63
N ILE A 9 19.37 1.31 -12.46
CA ILE A 9 19.11 -0.06 -12.03
C ILE A 9 19.75 -1.12 -12.95
N ARG A 10 20.00 -0.78 -14.23
CA ARG A 10 20.59 -1.68 -15.24
C ARG A 10 22.09 -1.84 -15.07
N THR A 11 22.76 -0.83 -14.52
CA THR A 11 24.23 -0.78 -14.39
C THR A 11 24.68 -0.62 -12.93
N MET A 12 23.75 -0.79 -11.99
CA MET A 12 23.95 -0.63 -10.55
C MET A 12 25.08 -1.56 -10.05
N ARG A 13 25.96 -0.99 -9.24
CA ARG A 13 27.06 -1.72 -8.60
C ARG A 13 26.55 -2.76 -7.60
N PRO A 14 27.28 -3.87 -7.38
CA PRO A 14 26.88 -4.89 -6.40
C PRO A 14 26.68 -4.34 -4.98
N GLU A 15 27.51 -3.37 -4.56
CA GLU A 15 27.45 -2.75 -3.23
C GLU A 15 26.15 -1.98 -3.05
N THR A 16 25.72 -1.24 -4.07
CA THR A 16 24.45 -0.50 -4.06
C THR A 16 23.27 -1.47 -4.12
N ARG A 17 23.37 -2.54 -4.91
CA ARG A 17 22.34 -3.58 -5.00
C ARG A 17 22.14 -4.29 -3.65
N ALA A 18 23.21 -4.51 -2.87
CA ALA A 18 23.14 -5.11 -1.55
C ALA A 18 22.39 -4.24 -0.50
N ARG A 19 22.12 -2.97 -0.84
CA ARG A 19 21.31 -2.05 -0.02
C ARG A 19 19.82 -2.11 -0.31
N ILE A 20 19.39 -2.97 -1.26
CA ILE A 20 18.01 -3.14 -1.68
C ILE A 20 17.58 -4.55 -1.35
N ALA A 21 16.50 -4.69 -0.60
CA ALA A 21 15.82 -5.97 -0.38
C ALA A 21 14.55 -6.02 -1.21
N LEU A 22 14.31 -7.13 -1.88
CA LEU A 22 13.17 -7.31 -2.77
C LEU A 22 12.34 -8.52 -2.33
N LEU A 23 11.06 -8.30 -2.04
CA LEU A 23 10.07 -9.35 -1.84
C LEU A 23 9.09 -9.31 -3.01
N ILE A 24 9.08 -10.37 -3.80
CA ILE A 24 8.10 -10.60 -4.87
C ILE A 24 7.01 -11.51 -4.31
N GLU A 25 5.79 -11.29 -4.74
CA GLU A 25 4.62 -12.07 -4.35
C GLU A 25 4.89 -13.58 -4.28
N GLY A 26 4.48 -14.18 -3.17
CA GLY A 26 4.27 -15.62 -3.06
C GLY A 26 5.48 -16.51 -2.79
N HIS A 27 6.72 -15.99 -2.54
CA HIS A 27 7.86 -16.89 -2.64
C HIS A 27 8.88 -16.90 -1.50
N VAL A 28 8.80 -17.97 -0.71
CA VAL A 28 10.02 -18.53 -0.11
C VAL A 28 10.60 -19.55 -1.09
N GLN A 29 11.68 -19.18 -1.77
CA GLN A 29 12.49 -20.13 -2.51
C GLN A 29 13.10 -21.13 -1.52
N TYR A 30 13.41 -22.35 -2.00
CA TYR A 30 14.04 -23.42 -1.18
C TYR A 30 13.16 -23.91 -0.02
N ALA A 31 11.87 -24.10 -0.28
CA ALA A 31 10.90 -24.58 0.73
C ALA A 31 11.24 -25.96 1.34
N PHE A 32 12.18 -26.72 0.75
CA PHE A 32 12.70 -27.96 1.31
C PHE A 32 13.61 -27.75 2.52
N MET A 33 14.15 -26.54 2.73
CA MET A 33 14.99 -26.18 3.86
C MET A 33 14.15 -26.00 5.13
N THR A 34 14.83 -26.10 6.27
CA THR A 34 14.30 -25.68 7.57
C THR A 34 14.52 -24.18 7.78
N ILE A 35 13.84 -23.60 8.78
CA ILE A 35 14.01 -22.21 9.23
C ILE A 35 15.49 -21.87 9.46
N GLU A 36 16.21 -22.74 10.16
CA GLU A 36 17.63 -22.56 10.46
C GLU A 36 18.54 -22.75 9.24
N GLN A 37 18.17 -23.65 8.32
CA GLN A 37 18.96 -23.89 7.10
C GLN A 37 18.87 -22.72 6.14
N ILE A 38 17.67 -22.17 5.93
CA ILE A 38 17.47 -21.06 5.01
C ILE A 38 18.12 -19.78 5.53
N GLU A 39 18.04 -19.51 6.84
CA GLU A 39 18.74 -18.39 7.47
C GLU A 39 20.25 -18.48 7.21
N ARG A 40 20.89 -19.62 7.54
CA ARG A 40 22.33 -19.81 7.32
C ARG A 40 22.73 -19.73 5.84
N PHE A 41 21.84 -20.12 4.94
CA PHE A 41 22.09 -20.02 3.51
C PHE A 41 22.09 -18.54 3.07
N TYR A 42 21.05 -17.77 3.40
CA TYR A 42 20.94 -16.36 3.01
C TYR A 42 22.00 -15.47 3.67
N ALA A 43 22.33 -15.71 4.93
CA ALA A 43 23.33 -14.96 5.69
C ALA A 43 24.71 -14.86 4.98
N ARG A 44 25.02 -15.81 4.10
CA ARG A 44 26.30 -15.82 3.37
C ARG A 44 26.36 -14.81 2.21
N PHE A 45 25.22 -14.32 1.76
CA PHE A 45 25.14 -13.41 0.61
C PHE A 45 25.00 -11.94 1.00
N TYR A 46 24.65 -11.67 2.26
CA TYR A 46 24.35 -10.32 2.71
C TYR A 46 25.31 -9.88 3.83
N PRO A 47 26.19 -8.91 3.57
CA PRO A 47 27.25 -8.52 4.51
C PRO A 47 26.72 -7.85 5.79
N ARG A 48 25.51 -7.29 5.75
CA ARG A 48 24.87 -6.63 6.89
C ARG A 48 23.79 -7.49 7.55
N TRP A 49 23.88 -8.82 7.40
CA TRP A 49 22.85 -9.75 7.87
C TRP A 49 22.56 -9.61 9.36
N ASN A 50 21.30 -9.30 9.68
CA ASN A 50 20.80 -9.19 11.05
C ASN A 50 20.06 -10.47 11.47
N ARG A 51 20.76 -11.36 12.14
CA ARG A 51 20.24 -12.62 12.59
C ARG A 51 19.11 -12.47 13.62
N ASP A 52 19.23 -11.48 14.49
CA ASP A 52 18.27 -11.26 15.56
C ASP A 52 16.92 -10.79 15.02
N ALA A 53 16.90 -9.96 13.98
CA ALA A 53 15.67 -9.58 13.28
C ALA A 53 14.95 -10.80 12.69
N TYR A 54 15.70 -11.75 12.12
CA TYR A 54 15.10 -12.98 11.60
C TYR A 54 14.48 -13.85 12.70
N TYR A 55 15.26 -14.19 13.72
CA TYR A 55 14.78 -15.08 14.77
C TYR A 55 13.73 -14.43 15.68
N GLY A 56 13.81 -13.11 15.93
CA GLY A 56 12.78 -12.38 16.66
C GLY A 56 11.41 -12.53 16.00
N LEU A 57 11.33 -12.41 14.66
CA LEU A 57 10.10 -12.67 13.94
C LEU A 57 9.67 -14.14 14.03
N MET A 58 10.59 -15.09 13.89
CA MET A 58 10.27 -16.52 13.99
C MET A 58 9.73 -16.92 15.37
N GLU A 59 10.23 -16.32 16.44
CA GLU A 59 9.72 -16.52 17.81
C GLU A 59 8.28 -16.00 17.98
N MET A 60 8.00 -14.80 17.45
CA MET A 60 6.63 -14.26 17.45
C MET A 60 5.65 -15.19 16.76
N LEU A 61 6.10 -15.89 15.71
CA LEU A 61 5.31 -16.87 14.96
C LEU A 61 5.23 -18.24 15.60
N LYS A 62 5.94 -18.47 16.71
CA LYS A 62 6.07 -19.77 17.38
C LYS A 62 6.52 -20.89 16.43
N VAL A 63 7.43 -20.56 15.49
CA VAL A 63 7.95 -21.50 14.50
C VAL A 63 9.24 -22.13 15.01
N ALA A 64 9.28 -23.46 15.04
CA ALA A 64 10.47 -24.17 15.51
C ALA A 64 11.62 -24.08 14.50
N PRO A 65 12.89 -23.84 14.93
CA PRO A 65 14.03 -23.68 14.02
C PRO A 65 14.26 -24.84 13.04
N ARG A 66 13.88 -26.06 13.44
CA ARG A 66 13.98 -27.27 12.61
C ARG A 66 12.75 -27.59 11.79
N GLN A 67 11.71 -26.75 11.83
CA GLN A 67 10.52 -26.93 11.00
C GLN A 67 10.86 -26.72 9.53
N ARG A 68 10.40 -27.63 8.68
CA ARG A 68 10.55 -27.49 7.23
C ARG A 68 9.54 -26.49 6.67
N ILE A 69 10.01 -25.58 5.85
CA ILE A 69 9.17 -24.52 5.24
C ILE A 69 8.06 -25.12 4.38
N SER A 70 8.31 -26.24 3.68
CA SER A 70 7.29 -26.93 2.87
C SER A 70 6.10 -27.44 3.68
N ARG A 71 6.21 -27.58 5.01
CA ARG A 71 5.16 -28.03 5.91
C ARG A 71 4.41 -26.88 6.60
N MET A 72 4.74 -25.65 6.25
CA MET A 72 4.11 -24.44 6.79
C MET A 72 2.88 -24.03 5.99
N SER A 73 1.95 -23.31 6.64
CA SER A 73 0.86 -22.63 5.97
C SER A 73 1.40 -21.54 5.02
N CYS A 74 0.56 -21.06 4.10
CA CYS A 74 0.93 -19.96 3.22
C CYS A 74 1.37 -18.73 4.03
N GLY A 75 0.57 -18.33 5.03
CA GLY A 75 0.89 -17.20 5.90
C GLY A 75 2.22 -17.36 6.65
N GLN A 76 2.51 -18.53 7.21
CA GLN A 76 3.80 -18.80 7.85
C GLN A 76 4.97 -18.69 6.87
N ARG A 77 4.81 -19.17 5.63
CA ARG A 77 5.85 -19.04 4.59
C ARG A 77 6.12 -17.59 4.20
N SER A 78 5.07 -16.79 4.05
CA SER A 78 5.22 -15.35 3.77
C SER A 78 5.98 -14.64 4.88
N GLN A 79 5.78 -15.04 6.12
CA GLN A 79 6.50 -14.47 7.25
C GLN A 79 7.97 -14.92 7.32
N VAL A 80 8.28 -16.15 6.90
CA VAL A 80 9.68 -16.56 6.70
C VAL A 80 10.33 -15.68 5.63
N ALA A 81 9.63 -15.43 4.52
CA ALA A 81 10.11 -14.55 3.45
C ALA A 81 10.36 -13.13 3.99
N LEU A 82 9.43 -12.57 4.77
CA LEU A 82 9.63 -11.29 5.42
C LEU A 82 10.86 -11.30 6.33
N GLY A 83 10.99 -12.30 7.21
CA GLY A 83 12.15 -12.41 8.08
C GLY A 83 13.47 -12.41 7.33
N LEU A 84 13.53 -13.10 6.17
CA LEU A 84 14.71 -13.10 5.31
C LEU A 84 14.98 -11.72 4.70
N ILE A 85 13.95 -10.96 4.35
CA ILE A 85 14.07 -9.59 3.81
C ILE A 85 14.56 -8.62 4.89
N LEU A 86 13.96 -8.65 6.07
CA LEU A 86 14.36 -7.78 7.18
C LEU A 86 15.80 -8.05 7.64
N ALA A 87 16.18 -9.35 7.69
CA ALA A 87 17.52 -9.75 8.07
C ALA A 87 18.62 -9.27 7.11
N GLN A 88 18.31 -8.96 5.85
CA GLN A 88 19.27 -8.36 4.92
C GLN A 88 19.74 -6.98 5.38
N ASN A 89 19.01 -6.34 6.27
CA ASN A 89 19.30 -4.99 6.79
C ASN A 89 19.55 -3.97 5.67
N ALA A 90 18.72 -4.06 4.63
CA ALA A 90 18.78 -3.15 3.49
C ALA A 90 18.31 -1.74 3.87
N ASP A 91 18.68 -0.74 3.08
CA ASP A 91 18.25 0.64 3.28
C ASP A 91 16.90 0.89 2.59
N LEU A 92 16.64 0.16 1.49
CA LEU A 92 15.38 0.18 0.75
C LEU A 92 14.78 -1.22 0.70
N LEU A 93 13.54 -1.34 1.16
CA LEU A 93 12.71 -2.54 1.01
C LEU A 93 11.70 -2.31 -0.12
N VAL A 94 11.74 -3.16 -1.14
CA VAL A 94 10.76 -3.17 -2.24
C VAL A 94 9.87 -4.40 -2.05
N LEU A 95 8.59 -4.19 -1.79
CA LEU A 95 7.64 -5.23 -1.43
C LEU A 95 6.48 -5.24 -2.45
N ASP A 96 6.46 -6.26 -3.31
CA ASP A 96 5.43 -6.38 -4.33
C ASP A 96 4.30 -7.30 -3.83
N ASP A 97 3.13 -6.71 -3.62
CA ASP A 97 1.90 -7.34 -3.13
C ASP A 97 2.12 -8.33 -1.97
N PHE A 98 2.89 -7.90 -1.01
CA PHE A 98 3.47 -8.71 0.07
C PHE A 98 2.43 -9.37 0.98
N SER A 99 1.22 -8.85 1.03
CA SER A 99 0.14 -9.30 1.93
C SER A 99 -0.78 -10.35 1.31
N MET A 100 -0.58 -10.70 0.05
CA MET A 100 -1.39 -11.68 -0.64
C MET A 100 -1.30 -13.07 -0.02
N GLY A 101 -2.45 -13.71 0.16
CA GLY A 101 -2.55 -15.03 0.78
C GLY A 101 -2.35 -15.06 2.31
N LEU A 102 -2.18 -13.90 2.96
CA LEU A 102 -2.21 -13.78 4.41
C LEU A 102 -3.65 -13.70 4.92
N ASP A 103 -3.95 -14.44 5.98
CA ASP A 103 -5.17 -14.19 6.71
C ASP A 103 -5.13 -12.84 7.44
N PRO A 104 -6.29 -12.25 7.82
CA PRO A 104 -6.33 -10.91 8.40
C PRO A 104 -5.47 -10.73 9.65
N GLY A 105 -5.33 -11.76 10.49
CA GLY A 105 -4.54 -11.70 11.71
C GLY A 105 -3.04 -11.61 11.43
N TYR A 106 -2.54 -12.47 10.54
CA TYR A 106 -1.13 -12.44 10.13
C TYR A 106 -0.80 -11.18 9.32
N ARG A 107 -1.73 -10.70 8.49
CA ARG A 107 -1.54 -9.46 7.72
C ARG A 107 -1.36 -8.27 8.64
N ARG A 108 -2.22 -8.13 9.66
CA ARG A 108 -2.11 -7.06 10.65
C ARG A 108 -0.78 -7.11 11.40
N LEU A 109 -0.38 -8.29 11.88
CA LEU A 109 0.91 -8.48 12.55
C LEU A 109 2.09 -8.08 11.65
N PHE A 110 2.01 -8.44 10.36
CA PHE A 110 3.04 -8.10 9.37
C PHE A 110 3.15 -6.59 9.17
N VAL A 111 2.02 -5.90 9.00
CA VAL A 111 1.96 -4.44 8.80
C VAL A 111 2.52 -3.71 10.02
N GLU A 112 2.10 -4.10 11.23
CA GLU A 112 2.59 -3.52 12.48
C GLU A 112 4.10 -3.71 12.64
N TYR A 113 4.59 -4.93 12.41
CA TYR A 113 6.02 -5.23 12.51
C TYR A 113 6.86 -4.48 11.46
N LEU A 114 6.39 -4.42 10.21
CA LEU A 114 7.09 -3.72 9.14
C LEU A 114 7.18 -2.21 9.42
N ARG A 115 6.10 -1.61 9.92
CA ARG A 115 6.09 -0.21 10.30
C ARG A 115 7.10 0.08 11.42
N ASP A 116 7.05 -0.70 12.49
CA ASP A 116 7.92 -0.51 13.64
C ASP A 116 9.40 -0.72 13.24
N TYR A 117 9.68 -1.71 12.40
CA TYR A 117 11.02 -1.93 11.85
C TYR A 117 11.49 -0.76 10.98
N ALA A 118 10.64 -0.29 10.06
CA ALA A 118 11.00 0.81 9.16
C ALA A 118 11.30 2.10 9.94
N GLN A 119 10.53 2.40 10.99
CA GLN A 119 10.72 3.58 11.83
C GLN A 119 11.95 3.45 12.73
N SER A 120 12.11 2.31 13.44
CA SER A 120 13.22 2.13 14.39
C SER A 120 14.58 2.05 13.72
N GLU A 121 14.64 1.52 12.50
CA GLU A 121 15.87 1.30 11.74
C GLU A 121 16.07 2.33 10.60
N GLU A 122 15.22 3.37 10.54
CA GLU A 122 15.26 4.43 9.52
C GLU A 122 15.31 3.89 8.08
N LYS A 123 14.44 2.91 7.77
CA LYS A 123 14.39 2.28 6.44
C LYS A 123 13.36 2.95 5.54
N THR A 124 13.66 2.97 4.24
CA THR A 124 12.67 3.31 3.22
C THR A 124 11.94 2.06 2.77
N VAL A 125 10.60 2.09 2.76
CA VAL A 125 9.76 1.01 2.26
C VAL A 125 9.00 1.52 1.03
N PHE A 126 9.19 0.84 -0.10
CA PHE A 126 8.40 1.03 -1.31
C PHE A 126 7.57 -0.24 -1.54
N LEU A 127 6.26 -0.12 -1.51
CA LEU A 127 5.38 -1.29 -1.62
C LEU A 127 4.25 -1.08 -2.62
N THR A 128 3.76 -2.19 -3.17
CA THR A 128 2.50 -2.25 -3.90
C THR A 128 1.51 -3.10 -3.09
N SER A 129 0.24 -2.76 -3.15
CA SER A 129 -0.83 -3.55 -2.55
C SER A 129 -2.16 -3.26 -3.24
N HIS A 130 -2.98 -4.30 -3.36
CA HIS A 130 -4.39 -4.19 -3.73
C HIS A 130 -5.31 -4.20 -2.49
N ILE A 131 -4.76 -4.42 -1.29
CA ILE A 131 -5.51 -4.40 -0.01
C ILE A 131 -5.22 -3.07 0.68
N ILE A 132 -6.05 -2.08 0.42
CA ILE A 132 -5.82 -0.68 0.78
C ILE A 132 -6.05 -0.41 2.26
N GLN A 133 -6.97 -1.14 2.91
CA GLN A 133 -7.40 -0.90 4.30
C GLN A 133 -6.25 -0.88 5.33
N ASP A 134 -5.22 -1.72 5.10
CA ASP A 134 -4.08 -1.80 6.02
C ASP A 134 -2.99 -0.78 5.69
N MET A 135 -3.00 -0.23 4.45
CA MET A 135 -1.96 0.67 3.96
C MET A 135 -2.01 2.05 4.60
N GLU A 136 -3.20 2.56 4.90
CA GLU A 136 -3.39 3.88 5.54
C GLU A 136 -2.56 4.05 6.82
N LYS A 137 -2.31 2.96 7.55
CA LYS A 137 -1.53 2.97 8.79
C LYS A 137 -0.03 2.75 8.60
N LEU A 138 0.36 2.29 7.41
CA LEU A 138 1.73 1.89 7.11
C LEU A 138 2.48 2.93 6.31
N VAL A 139 1.80 3.64 5.38
CA VAL A 139 2.45 4.48 4.39
C VAL A 139 2.29 5.96 4.69
N ASP A 140 3.34 6.73 4.43
CA ASP A 140 3.34 8.19 4.57
C ASP A 140 2.86 8.86 3.27
N ASP A 141 3.29 8.35 2.12
CA ASP A 141 2.97 8.84 0.78
C ASP A 141 2.28 7.77 -0.05
N CYS A 142 1.39 8.18 -0.95
CA CYS A 142 0.74 7.27 -1.88
C CYS A 142 0.86 7.73 -3.34
N ILE A 143 0.93 6.74 -4.22
CA ILE A 143 0.81 6.90 -5.67
C ILE A 143 -0.37 6.03 -6.11
N ILE A 144 -1.47 6.66 -6.52
CA ILE A 144 -2.65 5.96 -7.05
C ILE A 144 -2.55 5.96 -8.57
N MET A 145 -2.61 4.76 -9.15
CA MET A 145 -2.49 4.54 -10.59
C MET A 145 -3.72 3.85 -11.14
N ASP A 146 -4.11 4.23 -12.35
CA ASP A 146 -5.14 3.54 -13.11
C ASP A 146 -4.76 3.47 -14.59
N TYR A 147 -4.92 2.29 -15.21
CA TYR A 147 -4.55 2.02 -16.61
C TYR A 147 -3.19 2.58 -17.05
N GLY A 148 -2.17 2.49 -16.17
CA GLY A 148 -0.81 2.94 -16.45
C GLY A 148 -0.58 4.44 -16.30
N SER A 149 -1.58 5.21 -15.88
CA SER A 149 -1.50 6.64 -15.60
C SER A 149 -1.51 6.89 -14.09
N ILE A 150 -0.69 7.84 -13.64
CA ILE A 150 -0.73 8.32 -12.25
C ILE A 150 -1.91 9.28 -12.12
N LEU A 151 -2.87 8.94 -11.26
CA LEU A 151 -4.00 9.81 -10.91
C LEU A 151 -3.62 10.81 -9.83
N VAL A 152 -2.92 10.32 -8.79
CA VAL A 152 -2.52 11.09 -7.62
C VAL A 152 -1.15 10.62 -7.14
N GLN A 153 -0.33 11.57 -6.70
CA GLN A 153 0.92 11.33 -5.98
C GLN A 153 1.06 12.40 -4.91
N MET A 154 0.82 12.04 -3.65
CA MET A 154 0.87 12.97 -2.52
C MET A 154 0.95 12.23 -1.18
N PRO A 155 1.24 12.93 -0.05
CA PRO A 155 1.09 12.40 1.29
C PRO A 155 -0.35 11.91 1.56
N VAL A 156 -0.47 10.74 2.22
CA VAL A 156 -1.78 10.16 2.56
C VAL A 156 -2.61 11.12 3.40
N GLY A 157 -1.98 11.80 4.38
CA GLY A 157 -2.67 12.79 5.22
C GLY A 157 -3.22 13.97 4.43
N GLU A 158 -2.54 14.41 3.35
CA GLU A 158 -3.01 15.46 2.46
C GLU A 158 -4.19 14.97 1.60
N LEU A 159 -4.08 13.77 1.02
CA LEU A 159 -5.16 13.15 0.27
C LEU A 159 -6.43 13.05 1.10
N LEU A 160 -6.36 12.46 2.28
CA LEU A 160 -7.52 12.28 3.17
C LEU A 160 -7.99 13.59 3.81
N GLY A 161 -7.13 14.60 3.86
CA GLY A 161 -7.46 15.95 4.32
C GLY A 161 -8.20 16.77 3.28
N THR A 162 -7.99 16.54 2.00
CA THR A 162 -8.49 17.40 0.90
C THR A 162 -9.51 16.72 0.00
N PHE A 163 -9.36 15.43 -0.30
CA PHE A 163 -10.31 14.70 -1.14
C PHE A 163 -11.54 14.29 -0.32
N ARG A 164 -12.73 14.61 -0.82
CA ARG A 164 -14.01 14.44 -0.11
C ARG A 164 -15.04 13.75 -0.98
N ARG A 165 -15.95 13.01 -0.35
CA ARG A 165 -17.21 12.59 -0.93
C ARG A 165 -18.25 13.67 -0.65
N TYR A 166 -18.95 14.10 -1.69
CA TYR A 166 -20.03 15.05 -1.59
C TYR A 166 -21.35 14.39 -1.95
N THR A 167 -22.34 14.57 -1.10
CA THR A 167 -23.71 14.09 -1.33
C THR A 167 -24.69 15.25 -1.27
N PHE A 168 -25.68 15.26 -2.16
CA PHE A 168 -26.73 16.28 -2.20
C PHE A 168 -28.00 15.75 -2.86
N THR A 169 -29.11 16.51 -2.75
CA THR A 169 -30.36 16.21 -3.42
C THR A 169 -30.47 17.13 -4.63
N PRO A 170 -30.44 16.60 -5.88
CA PRO A 170 -30.67 17.40 -7.08
C PRO A 170 -32.13 17.78 -7.22
N GLY A 171 -32.43 18.96 -7.78
CA GLY A 171 -33.78 19.48 -7.90
C GLY A 171 -34.68 18.82 -8.94
N ALA A 172 -34.12 17.93 -9.79
CA ALA A 172 -34.81 17.15 -10.81
C ALA A 172 -33.95 15.95 -11.24
N ASP A 173 -34.46 15.07 -12.11
CA ASP A 173 -33.64 14.05 -12.78
C ASP A 173 -32.60 14.74 -13.68
N VAL A 174 -31.37 14.84 -13.18
CA VAL A 174 -30.24 15.51 -13.84
C VAL A 174 -29.09 14.55 -14.04
N THR A 175 -28.38 14.76 -15.13
CA THR A 175 -27.05 14.15 -15.32
C THR A 175 -26.01 15.15 -14.88
N ILE A 176 -25.19 14.78 -13.88
CA ILE A 176 -24.10 15.62 -13.41
C ILE A 176 -22.92 15.43 -14.38
N PRO A 177 -22.37 16.52 -14.97
CA PRO A 177 -21.23 16.36 -15.87
C PRO A 177 -20.00 15.85 -15.11
N ALA A 178 -19.27 14.92 -15.69
CA ALA A 178 -17.94 14.54 -15.22
C ALA A 178 -16.91 15.56 -15.73
N GLY A 179 -15.87 15.83 -14.94
CA GLY A 179 -14.85 16.83 -15.25
C GLY A 179 -14.94 18.04 -14.32
N ASP A 180 -14.17 19.08 -14.60
CA ASP A 180 -14.10 20.31 -13.79
C ASP A 180 -13.86 20.04 -12.27
N GLY A 181 -13.01 19.05 -11.97
CA GLY A 181 -12.72 18.66 -10.58
C GLY A 181 -13.78 17.75 -9.94
N LEU A 182 -14.81 17.34 -10.67
CA LEU A 182 -15.82 16.39 -10.21
C LEU A 182 -15.49 14.97 -10.68
N TYR A 183 -15.20 14.08 -9.74
CA TYR A 183 -14.88 12.69 -9.98
C TYR A 183 -16.12 11.82 -9.80
N HIS A 184 -16.37 10.94 -10.77
CA HIS A 184 -17.36 9.87 -10.74
C HIS A 184 -18.75 10.28 -10.22
N PRO A 185 -19.34 11.38 -10.74
CA PRO A 185 -20.66 11.80 -10.32
C PRO A 185 -21.71 10.74 -10.66
N SER A 186 -22.59 10.46 -9.71
CA SER A 186 -23.68 9.49 -9.86
C SER A 186 -24.95 9.99 -9.18
N VAL A 187 -26.10 9.52 -9.64
CA VAL A 187 -27.39 9.79 -9.01
C VAL A 187 -28.09 8.45 -8.79
N VAL A 188 -28.34 8.12 -7.51
CA VAL A 188 -28.99 6.88 -7.11
C VAL A 188 -30.14 7.20 -6.16
N ASN A 189 -31.34 6.71 -6.47
CA ASN A 189 -32.54 6.91 -5.65
C ASN A 189 -32.82 8.39 -5.29
N GLY A 190 -32.59 9.31 -6.24
CA GLY A 190 -32.83 10.75 -6.05
C GLY A 190 -31.76 11.45 -5.21
N ARG A 191 -30.66 10.78 -4.87
CA ARG A 191 -29.51 11.37 -4.20
C ARG A 191 -28.28 11.33 -5.11
N ALA A 192 -27.65 12.48 -5.23
CA ALA A 192 -26.42 12.62 -5.99
C ALA A 192 -25.20 12.38 -5.10
N GLU A 193 -24.18 11.78 -5.68
CA GLU A 193 -22.88 11.58 -5.07
C GLU A 193 -21.78 11.94 -6.08
N LEU A 194 -20.73 12.57 -5.61
CA LEU A 194 -19.51 12.85 -6.37
C LEU A 194 -18.32 12.98 -5.42
N TYR A 195 -17.12 12.92 -5.99
CA TYR A 195 -15.90 13.14 -5.24
C TYR A 195 -15.16 14.35 -5.80
N SER A 196 -14.43 15.07 -4.95
CA SER A 196 -13.67 16.25 -5.37
C SER A 196 -12.62 16.66 -4.33
N PHE A 197 -11.57 17.33 -4.81
CA PHE A 197 -10.62 18.09 -3.99
C PHE A 197 -11.11 19.51 -3.67
N ASP A 198 -12.14 19.97 -4.37
CA ASP A 198 -12.66 21.32 -4.25
C ASP A 198 -13.48 21.52 -2.98
N SER A 199 -13.60 22.78 -2.56
CA SER A 199 -14.44 23.18 -1.45
C SER A 199 -15.94 23.04 -1.77
N PRO A 200 -16.82 22.89 -0.76
CA PRO A 200 -18.27 22.86 -0.99
C PRO A 200 -18.79 24.07 -1.78
N ALA A 201 -18.23 25.26 -1.54
CA ALA A 201 -18.61 26.48 -2.26
C ALA A 201 -18.24 26.44 -3.73
N THR A 202 -17.04 25.90 -4.05
CA THR A 202 -16.60 25.71 -5.44
C THR A 202 -17.50 24.72 -6.16
N ILE A 203 -17.80 23.58 -5.52
CA ILE A 203 -18.68 22.54 -6.09
C ILE A 203 -20.06 23.10 -6.34
N GLN A 204 -20.63 23.83 -5.38
CA GLN A 204 -21.92 24.48 -5.55
C GLN A 204 -21.91 25.41 -6.77
N GLY A 205 -20.88 26.23 -6.93
CA GLY A 205 -20.76 27.11 -8.09
C GLY A 205 -20.58 26.35 -9.42
N VAL A 206 -19.94 25.18 -9.44
CA VAL A 206 -19.85 24.31 -10.63
C VAL A 206 -21.24 23.77 -10.99
N LEU A 207 -21.96 23.24 -10.00
CA LEU A 207 -23.31 22.70 -10.18
C LEU A 207 -24.31 23.78 -10.65
N GLU A 208 -24.26 24.98 -10.06
CA GLU A 208 -25.11 26.12 -10.47
C GLU A 208 -24.85 26.53 -11.92
N ARG A 209 -23.57 26.60 -12.36
CA ARG A 209 -23.23 26.87 -13.77
C ARG A 209 -23.73 25.80 -14.73
N ALA A 210 -23.82 24.56 -14.25
CA ALA A 210 -24.39 23.44 -15.01
C ALA A 210 -25.95 23.43 -14.96
N GLY A 211 -26.59 24.41 -14.31
CA GLY A 211 -28.03 24.48 -14.16
C GLY A 211 -28.61 23.49 -13.15
N ILE A 212 -27.78 22.92 -12.29
CA ILE A 212 -28.19 21.93 -11.31
C ILE A 212 -28.48 22.62 -9.97
N VAL A 213 -29.73 22.56 -9.56
CA VAL A 213 -30.13 23.01 -8.22
C VAL A 213 -29.70 21.97 -7.21
N CYS A 214 -28.91 22.38 -6.22
CA CYS A 214 -28.35 21.51 -5.22
C CYS A 214 -28.91 21.90 -3.84
N SER A 215 -29.55 20.97 -3.15
CA SER A 215 -29.95 21.14 -1.75
C SER A 215 -29.22 20.11 -0.87
N ASP A 216 -28.98 20.51 0.39
CA ASP A 216 -28.32 19.65 1.41
C ASP A 216 -26.94 19.12 1.00
N LEU A 217 -26.11 19.96 0.36
CA LEU A 217 -24.73 19.59 0.02
C LEU A 217 -23.92 19.30 1.29
N ARG A 218 -23.42 18.08 1.41
CA ARG A 218 -22.60 17.62 2.55
C ARG A 218 -21.33 17.00 2.04
N GLY A 219 -20.20 17.41 2.62
CA GLY A 219 -18.90 16.83 2.39
C GLY A 219 -18.53 15.88 3.53
N GLU A 220 -18.07 14.68 3.21
CA GLU A 220 -17.64 13.66 4.15
C GLU A 220 -16.16 13.34 3.94
N THR A 221 -15.47 13.08 5.05
CA THR A 221 -14.08 12.58 5.02
C THR A 221 -14.06 11.12 4.56
N LEU A 222 -12.98 10.74 3.91
CA LEU A 222 -12.78 9.41 3.38
C LEU A 222 -11.67 8.69 4.14
N ASN A 223 -11.69 7.36 4.13
CA ASN A 223 -10.52 6.54 4.35
C ASN A 223 -9.80 6.32 3.01
N LEU A 224 -8.60 5.71 3.04
CA LEU A 224 -7.79 5.53 1.83
C LEU A 224 -8.46 4.63 0.77
N GLU A 225 -9.24 3.65 1.20
CA GLU A 225 -10.00 2.76 0.30
C GLU A 225 -11.11 3.52 -0.43
N ASP A 226 -11.92 4.29 0.30
CA ASP A 226 -12.97 5.12 -0.29
C ASP A 226 -12.38 6.21 -1.21
N ALA A 227 -11.23 6.78 -0.85
CA ALA A 227 -10.53 7.73 -1.70
C ALA A 227 -10.03 7.07 -3.00
N PHE A 228 -9.50 5.86 -2.93
CA PHE A 228 -9.13 5.08 -4.12
C PHE A 228 -10.33 4.81 -5.02
N ILE A 229 -11.46 4.38 -4.46
CA ILE A 229 -12.72 4.16 -5.20
C ILE A 229 -13.19 5.47 -5.84
N GLY A 230 -13.18 6.56 -5.09
CA GLY A 230 -13.58 7.88 -5.58
C GLY A 230 -12.69 8.41 -6.71
N LEU A 231 -11.40 8.05 -6.75
CA LEU A 231 -10.47 8.45 -7.81
C LEU A 231 -10.56 7.56 -9.05
N THR A 232 -10.77 6.26 -8.87
CA THR A 232 -10.75 5.27 -9.96
C THR A 232 -12.12 4.97 -10.55
N GLY A 233 -13.21 5.25 -9.81
CA GLY A 233 -14.58 4.91 -10.20
C GLY A 233 -14.85 3.40 -10.26
N LYS A 234 -14.00 2.61 -9.61
CA LYS A 234 -14.12 1.15 -9.59
C LYS A 234 -14.89 0.72 -8.35
N TYR A 235 -16.07 0.16 -8.59
CA TYR A 235 -17.14 -0.37 -7.71
C TYR A 235 -18.29 0.56 -7.48
#